data_dbfbcf44473c9cc8114e988eb53b3421
#
_entry.id   dbfbcf44473c9cc8114e988eb53b3421
#
_cell.length_a   1.000
_cell.length_b   1.000
_cell.length_c   1.000
_cell.angle_alpha   90.00
_cell.angle_beta   90.00
_cell.angle_gamma   90.00
#
_symmetry.space_group_name_H-M   'P 1'
#
loop_
_entity.id
_entity.type
_entity.pdbx_description
1 polymer ?
#
loop_
_entity_poly.entity_id
_entity_poly.type
_entity_poly.pdbx_seq_one_letter_code
_entity_poly.pdbx_strand_id
1 'polypeptide(L)'
;IVKELINKNFERKELQSKIVDMIEKNIEENNVDKDYVIVEYSPEYHHGVIGIAASKIVDTYYKPVVIMEVKEDEGIAVGSCRSIENFNILEALQHMPEIFIKFGGHSGAAGFTIPIKNIKLFKKKINDFAKNKLNENDFVKVINIDKQIPIQKVSYEFFKVMELLKPFGFGNPNPTFQTKNVMLENIKFIGESKNYKMFDFKQKGFTNKNAVWFGAGEYFKELNENLFYDIVYKLKVETYQDKFYTKVYIDDMKKSKLKDDTLSYYHSLFSTSFPQKSIFYTNLDIKDDIPLTSKIEFEQISLFQGRKFVGRLDYNVSNLIIQLKKYYNWNFSIKIENINKTTNHNIVDI
;
A
#
# COMPACT_ATOMS: atom_id res chain seq x y z
N ILE A 1 -2.16 -7.28 38.11
CA ILE A 1 -1.33 -6.36 37.31
C ILE A 1 -1.58 -6.58 35.80
N VAL A 2 -1.30 -7.77 35.19
CA VAL A 2 -1.44 -7.97 33.72
C VAL A 2 -2.88 -7.71 33.25
N LYS A 3 -3.88 -8.31 33.91
CA LYS A 3 -5.31 -8.08 33.57
C LYS A 3 -5.69 -6.61 33.70
N GLU A 4 -5.21 -5.96 34.72
CA GLU A 4 -5.47 -4.53 34.96
C GLU A 4 -4.86 -3.65 33.85
N LEU A 5 -3.60 -3.93 33.46
CA LEU A 5 -2.96 -3.25 32.34
C LEU A 5 -3.70 -3.46 31.01
N ILE A 6 -4.19 -4.67 30.77
CA ILE A 6 -5.01 -4.98 29.59
C ILE A 6 -6.30 -4.17 29.61
N ASN A 7 -6.99 -4.11 30.75
CA ASN A 7 -8.22 -3.33 30.89
C ASN A 7 -7.97 -1.83 30.67
N LYS A 8 -6.92 -1.27 31.31
CA LYS A 8 -6.54 0.14 31.12
C LYS A 8 -6.16 0.45 29.67
N ASN A 9 -5.51 -0.47 28.98
CA ASN A 9 -5.20 -0.29 27.56
C ASN A 9 -6.47 -0.36 26.70
N PHE A 10 -7.45 -1.19 27.07
CA PHE A 10 -8.75 -1.22 26.39
C PHE A 10 -9.52 0.09 26.60
N GLU A 11 -9.68 0.53 27.84
CA GLU A 11 -10.32 1.82 28.19
C GLU A 11 -9.66 2.99 27.41
N ARG A 12 -8.33 3.02 27.36
CA ARG A 12 -7.58 4.03 26.60
C ARG A 12 -7.92 4.00 25.11
N LYS A 13 -8.01 2.79 24.51
CA LYS A 13 -8.34 2.63 23.08
C LYS A 13 -9.77 3.07 22.78
N GLU A 14 -10.72 2.73 23.63
CA GLU A 14 -12.12 3.17 23.48
C GLU A 14 -12.24 4.69 23.58
N LEU A 15 -11.59 5.29 24.60
CA LEU A 15 -11.57 6.73 24.78
C LEU A 15 -10.92 7.44 23.59
N GLN A 16 -9.82 6.89 23.08
CA GLN A 16 -9.15 7.40 21.88
C GLN A 16 -10.07 7.36 20.65
N SER A 17 -10.75 6.23 20.41
CA SER A 17 -11.68 6.11 19.27
C SER A 17 -12.79 7.15 19.39
N LYS A 18 -13.45 7.23 20.54
CA LYS A 18 -14.51 8.19 20.78
C LYS A 18 -14.07 9.64 20.53
N ILE A 19 -12.89 10.02 21.03
CA ILE A 19 -12.36 11.37 20.82
C ILE A 19 -12.05 11.63 19.35
N VAL A 20 -11.48 10.66 18.62
CA VAL A 20 -11.22 10.79 17.18
C VAL A 20 -12.51 10.98 16.40
N ASP A 21 -13.53 10.16 16.67
CA ASP A 21 -14.83 10.24 15.99
C ASP A 21 -15.50 11.63 16.24
N MET A 22 -15.39 12.15 17.47
CA MET A 22 -15.88 13.51 17.80
C MET A 22 -15.11 14.59 17.04
N ILE A 23 -13.78 14.48 16.95
CA ILE A 23 -12.93 15.43 16.23
C ILE A 23 -13.25 15.41 14.73
N GLU A 24 -13.32 14.22 14.11
CA GLU A 24 -13.64 14.06 12.68
C GLU A 24 -15.00 14.69 12.36
N LYS A 25 -16.02 14.41 13.18
CA LYS A 25 -17.34 15.05 13.05
C LYS A 25 -17.27 16.58 13.12
N ASN A 26 -16.55 17.12 14.11
CA ASN A 26 -16.40 18.57 14.26
C ASN A 26 -15.65 19.21 13.07
N ILE A 27 -14.64 18.53 12.54
CA ILE A 27 -13.89 18.99 11.36
C ILE A 27 -14.82 19.10 10.16
N GLU A 28 -15.63 18.06 9.90
CA GLU A 28 -16.58 18.04 8.78
C GLU A 28 -17.68 19.11 8.93
N GLU A 29 -18.33 19.18 10.10
CA GLU A 29 -19.43 20.11 10.36
C GLU A 29 -18.99 21.58 10.25
N ASN A 30 -17.78 21.91 10.68
CA ASN A 30 -17.25 23.26 10.72
C ASN A 30 -16.31 23.62 9.56
N ASN A 31 -16.10 22.71 8.60
CA ASN A 31 -15.17 22.85 7.47
C ASN A 31 -13.74 23.23 7.90
N VAL A 32 -13.27 22.71 9.03
CA VAL A 32 -11.93 23.00 9.59
C VAL A 32 -10.83 22.33 8.75
N ASP A 33 -11.18 21.36 7.92
CA ASP A 33 -10.31 20.75 6.93
C ASP A 33 -9.76 21.74 5.89
N LYS A 34 -10.39 22.91 5.72
CA LYS A 34 -9.92 24.01 4.85
C LYS A 34 -8.83 24.86 5.49
N ASP A 35 -8.69 24.82 6.82
CA ASP A 35 -7.64 25.53 7.54
C ASP A 35 -6.25 24.92 7.22
N TYR A 36 -5.18 25.73 7.31
CA TYR A 36 -3.80 25.24 7.17
C TYR A 36 -3.35 24.40 8.35
N VAL A 37 -3.84 24.71 9.54
CA VAL A 37 -3.65 23.94 10.78
C VAL A 37 -5.01 23.61 11.35
N ILE A 38 -5.30 22.35 11.53
CA ILE A 38 -6.52 21.88 12.20
C ILE A 38 -6.38 22.16 13.69
N VAL A 39 -7.28 22.98 14.24
CA VAL A 39 -7.29 23.35 15.67
C VAL A 39 -8.65 23.04 16.25
N GLU A 40 -8.71 22.00 17.10
CA GLU A 40 -9.92 21.53 17.76
C GLU A 40 -9.76 21.54 19.28
N TYR A 41 -10.82 21.85 19.99
CA TYR A 41 -10.81 21.93 21.45
C TYR A 41 -12.19 21.60 22.04
N SER A 42 -12.19 20.90 23.17
CA SER A 42 -13.40 20.55 23.91
C SER A 42 -13.07 20.24 25.37
N PRO A 43 -13.99 20.47 26.30
CA PRO A 43 -13.85 19.95 27.65
C PRO A 43 -13.98 18.41 27.72
N GLU A 44 -14.54 17.79 26.70
CA GLU A 44 -14.68 16.33 26.63
C GLU A 44 -13.41 15.60 26.17
N TYR A 45 -12.40 16.34 25.70
CA TYR A 45 -11.14 15.74 25.27
C TYR A 45 -10.23 15.51 26.48
N HIS A 46 -9.64 14.33 26.58
CA HIS A 46 -8.78 13.98 27.69
C HIS A 46 -7.31 14.11 27.31
N HIS A 47 -6.54 14.93 28.05
CA HIS A 47 -5.13 15.22 27.75
C HIS A 47 -4.23 13.98 27.61
N GLY A 48 -4.52 12.88 28.31
CA GLY A 48 -3.76 11.63 28.22
C GLY A 48 -3.86 10.93 26.86
N VAL A 49 -4.83 11.28 26.01
CA VAL A 49 -5.04 10.64 24.71
C VAL A 49 -5.07 11.61 23.52
N ILE A 50 -5.19 12.93 23.74
CA ILE A 50 -5.25 13.92 22.64
C ILE A 50 -4.02 13.88 21.73
N GLY A 51 -2.84 13.54 22.27
CA GLY A 51 -1.63 13.40 21.45
C GLY A 51 -1.70 12.22 20.46
N ILE A 52 -2.35 11.12 20.86
CA ILE A 52 -2.56 9.96 19.99
C ILE A 52 -3.67 10.28 18.98
N ALA A 53 -4.74 10.95 19.42
CA ALA A 53 -5.80 11.41 18.54
C ALA A 53 -5.25 12.38 17.48
N ALA A 54 -4.45 13.37 17.88
CA ALA A 54 -3.81 14.31 16.95
C ALA A 54 -2.97 13.60 15.89
N SER A 55 -2.21 12.55 16.26
CA SER A 55 -1.46 11.75 15.28
C SER A 55 -2.38 11.09 14.25
N LYS A 56 -3.51 10.53 14.69
CA LYS A 56 -4.47 9.89 13.79
C LYS A 56 -5.13 10.90 12.84
N ILE A 57 -5.46 12.10 13.31
CA ILE A 57 -6.00 13.17 12.47
C ILE A 57 -4.95 13.66 11.44
N VAL A 58 -3.66 13.76 11.84
CA VAL A 58 -2.57 14.03 10.86
C VAL A 58 -2.49 12.96 9.80
N ASP A 59 -2.61 11.68 10.17
CA ASP A 59 -2.57 10.57 9.21
C ASP A 59 -3.73 10.63 8.21
N THR A 60 -4.92 11.08 8.64
CA THR A 60 -6.13 11.20 7.81
C THR A 60 -6.09 12.42 6.89
N TYR A 61 -5.79 13.59 7.42
CA TYR A 61 -5.90 14.87 6.68
C TYR A 61 -4.57 15.38 6.13
N TYR A 62 -3.46 14.81 6.56
CA TYR A 62 -2.10 15.24 6.27
C TYR A 62 -1.86 16.74 6.44
N LYS A 63 -2.30 17.26 7.58
CA LYS A 63 -2.15 18.66 8.01
C LYS A 63 -1.58 18.74 9.42
N PRO A 64 -0.92 19.84 9.81
CA PRO A 64 -0.60 20.07 11.20
C PRO A 64 -1.89 20.12 12.03
N VAL A 65 -1.87 19.50 13.20
CA VAL A 65 -3.05 19.30 14.06
C VAL A 65 -2.73 19.72 15.48
N VAL A 66 -3.65 20.45 16.09
CA VAL A 66 -3.63 20.84 17.49
C VAL A 66 -4.96 20.43 18.13
N ILE A 67 -4.89 19.58 19.14
CA ILE A 67 -6.06 19.17 19.93
C ILE A 67 -5.87 19.63 21.38
N MET A 68 -6.91 20.26 21.96
CA MET A 68 -6.84 20.78 23.32
C MET A 68 -7.96 20.24 24.20
N GLU A 69 -7.61 19.81 25.41
CA GLU A 69 -8.55 19.63 26.52
C GLU A 69 -8.81 20.99 27.16
N VAL A 70 -10.05 21.41 27.24
CA VAL A 70 -10.47 22.68 27.94
C VAL A 70 -10.82 22.32 29.37
N LYS A 71 -10.12 22.95 30.30
CA LYS A 71 -10.38 22.86 31.75
C LYS A 71 -11.00 24.16 32.25
N GLU A 72 -12.31 24.21 32.20
CA GLU A 72 -13.08 25.43 32.52
C GLU A 72 -12.81 25.91 33.93
N ASP A 73 -12.77 24.98 34.91
CA ASP A 73 -12.53 25.29 36.33
C ASP A 73 -11.15 25.92 36.59
N GLU A 74 -10.15 25.57 35.79
CA GLU A 74 -8.79 26.07 35.85
C GLU A 74 -8.59 27.33 34.97
N GLY A 75 -9.53 27.64 34.08
CA GLY A 75 -9.42 28.74 33.11
C GLY A 75 -8.35 28.50 32.02
N ILE A 76 -7.92 27.27 31.83
CA ILE A 76 -6.83 26.89 30.90
C ILE A 76 -7.26 25.79 29.90
N ALA A 77 -6.47 25.68 28.84
CA ALA A 77 -6.51 24.50 27.96
C ALA A 77 -5.12 23.89 27.85
N VAL A 78 -5.08 22.55 27.81
CA VAL A 78 -3.87 21.77 27.62
C VAL A 78 -3.89 21.19 26.23
N GLY A 79 -2.91 21.58 25.39
CA GLY A 79 -2.84 21.22 23.98
C GLY A 79 -1.73 20.21 23.67
N SER A 80 -2.02 19.35 22.71
CA SER A 80 -1.03 18.50 22.07
C SER A 80 -1.05 18.73 20.56
N CYS A 81 0.12 18.94 20.00
CA CYS A 81 0.32 19.19 18.58
C CYS A 81 0.99 18.01 17.90
N ARG A 82 0.63 17.79 16.65
CA ARG A 82 1.35 16.92 15.71
C ARG A 82 1.48 17.65 14.39
N SER A 83 2.57 17.39 13.69
CA SER A 83 2.90 18.11 12.47
C SER A 83 3.22 17.19 11.31
N ILE A 84 3.24 17.75 10.11
CA ILE A 84 3.73 17.15 8.87
C ILE A 84 5.20 17.53 8.66
N GLU A 85 5.87 16.84 7.76
CA GLU A 85 7.32 16.97 7.52
C GLU A 85 7.76 18.43 7.24
N ASN A 86 6.98 19.14 6.43
CA ASN A 86 7.32 20.49 5.97
C ASN A 86 6.89 21.62 6.93
N PHE A 87 6.39 21.32 8.14
CA PHE A 87 5.95 22.31 9.10
C PHE A 87 6.54 22.08 10.49
N ASN A 88 7.42 22.99 10.92
CA ASN A 88 7.99 22.95 12.26
C ASN A 88 7.01 23.55 13.26
N ILE A 89 6.29 22.68 13.99
CA ILE A 89 5.27 23.12 14.95
C ILE A 89 5.87 23.88 16.14
N LEU A 90 7.08 23.52 16.60
CA LEU A 90 7.73 24.23 17.69
C LEU A 90 8.12 25.65 17.29
N GLU A 91 8.63 25.86 16.07
CA GLU A 91 8.91 27.19 15.52
C GLU A 91 7.64 28.04 15.49
N ALA A 92 6.50 27.46 15.07
CA ALA A 92 5.22 28.16 15.08
C ALA A 92 4.82 28.61 16.48
N LEU A 93 4.98 27.78 17.52
CA LEU A 93 4.70 28.17 18.90
C LEU A 93 5.66 29.24 19.41
N GLN A 94 6.93 29.17 19.02
CA GLN A 94 7.97 30.15 19.40
C GLN A 94 7.74 31.56 18.82
N HIS A 95 6.94 31.67 17.73
CA HIS A 95 6.57 32.97 17.15
C HIS A 95 5.47 33.72 17.95
N MET A 96 4.88 33.11 18.96
CA MET A 96 3.79 33.68 19.74
C MET A 96 3.88 33.30 21.23
N PRO A 97 5.06 33.44 21.88
CA PRO A 97 5.30 32.90 23.23
C PRO A 97 4.39 33.54 24.26
N GLU A 98 3.95 34.78 24.03
CA GLU A 98 3.15 35.58 24.94
C GLU A 98 1.74 35.03 25.19
N ILE A 99 1.26 34.12 24.35
CA ILE A 99 -0.09 33.58 24.52
C ILE A 99 -0.13 32.29 25.35
N PHE A 100 1.03 31.69 25.63
CA PHE A 100 1.12 30.45 26.39
C PHE A 100 1.52 30.68 27.84
N ILE A 101 1.06 29.80 28.72
CA ILE A 101 1.61 29.66 30.09
C ILE A 101 2.93 28.88 30.01
N LYS A 102 2.95 27.79 29.22
CA LYS A 102 4.14 26.99 28.94
C LYS A 102 3.97 26.24 27.62
N PHE A 103 5.05 25.98 26.95
CA PHE A 103 5.08 25.12 25.77
C PHE A 103 6.45 24.47 25.62
N GLY A 104 6.51 23.38 24.81
CA GLY A 104 7.75 22.70 24.50
C GLY A 104 7.52 21.49 23.58
N GLY A 105 8.60 21.00 23.00
CA GLY A 105 8.53 19.87 22.07
C GLY A 105 9.68 19.88 21.07
N HIS A 106 9.40 19.37 19.87
CA HIS A 106 10.31 19.36 18.74
C HIS A 106 9.52 19.66 17.43
N SER A 107 10.18 19.67 16.29
CA SER A 107 9.56 20.06 15.00
C SER A 107 8.27 19.29 14.65
N GLY A 108 8.21 17.98 14.95
CA GLY A 108 7.07 17.14 14.59
C GLY A 108 5.98 17.02 15.67
N ALA A 109 6.27 17.38 16.95
CA ALA A 109 5.31 17.26 18.03
C ALA A 109 5.64 18.24 19.16
N ALA A 110 4.61 18.86 19.71
CA ALA A 110 4.74 19.78 20.82
C ALA A 110 3.53 19.69 21.76
N GLY A 111 3.71 20.20 22.98
CA GLY A 111 2.64 20.36 23.94
C GLY A 111 2.67 21.76 24.54
N PHE A 112 1.52 22.24 25.00
CA PHE A 112 1.43 23.55 25.61
C PHE A 112 0.27 23.66 26.62
N THR A 113 0.30 24.70 27.41
CA THR A 113 -0.82 25.15 28.23
C THR A 113 -1.12 26.61 27.90
N ILE A 114 -2.39 26.94 27.69
CA ILE A 114 -2.85 28.27 27.25
C ILE A 114 -4.06 28.69 28.07
N PRO A 115 -4.22 29.99 28.41
CA PRO A 115 -5.48 30.51 28.95
C PRO A 115 -6.62 30.34 27.92
N ILE A 116 -7.81 29.93 28.37
CA ILE A 116 -8.97 29.70 27.47
C ILE A 116 -9.25 30.93 26.60
N LYS A 117 -9.16 32.13 27.17
CA LYS A 117 -9.37 33.41 26.46
C LYS A 117 -8.46 33.57 25.22
N ASN A 118 -7.31 32.91 25.19
CA ASN A 118 -6.34 33.04 24.13
C ASN A 118 -6.55 31.99 22.98
N ILE A 119 -7.45 31.01 23.13
CA ILE A 119 -7.63 29.92 22.14
C ILE A 119 -7.98 30.48 20.76
N LYS A 120 -8.92 31.43 20.66
CA LYS A 120 -9.32 32.02 19.38
C LYS A 120 -8.17 32.80 18.72
N LEU A 121 -7.39 33.52 19.51
CA LEU A 121 -6.22 34.27 19.05
C LEU A 121 -5.15 33.29 18.55
N PHE A 122 -4.91 32.20 19.28
CA PHE A 122 -3.99 31.15 18.90
C PHE A 122 -4.39 30.50 17.57
N LYS A 123 -5.66 30.07 17.42
CA LYS A 123 -6.17 29.47 16.17
C LYS A 123 -5.92 30.38 14.97
N LYS A 124 -6.16 31.69 15.13
CA LYS A 124 -5.87 32.66 14.07
C LYS A 124 -4.38 32.75 13.77
N LYS A 125 -3.55 33.02 14.80
CA LYS A 125 -2.11 33.26 14.61
C LYS A 125 -1.37 32.05 14.03
N ILE A 126 -1.70 30.82 14.46
CA ILE A 126 -1.03 29.61 13.96
C ILE A 126 -1.40 29.34 12.50
N ASN A 127 -2.65 29.63 12.11
CA ASN A 127 -3.06 29.50 10.70
C ASN A 127 -2.43 30.58 9.82
N ASP A 128 -2.35 31.84 10.29
CA ASP A 128 -1.65 32.91 9.57
C ASP A 128 -0.16 32.57 9.40
N PHE A 129 0.50 32.02 10.43
CA PHE A 129 1.89 31.57 10.32
C PHE A 129 2.04 30.43 9.31
N ALA A 130 1.15 29.41 9.38
CA ALA A 130 1.19 28.27 8.47
C ALA A 130 0.94 28.69 7.01
N LYS A 131 0.02 29.61 6.75
CA LYS A 131 -0.26 30.14 5.43
C LYS A 131 0.97 30.79 4.76
N ASN A 132 1.85 31.39 5.56
CA ASN A 132 3.09 31.98 5.06
C ASN A 132 4.23 30.97 4.84
N LYS A 133 4.11 29.76 5.37
CA LYS A 133 5.14 28.72 5.34
C LYS A 133 4.80 27.57 4.41
N LEU A 134 3.51 27.23 4.28
CA LEU A 134 3.02 26.06 3.55
C LEU A 134 2.31 26.47 2.26
N ASN A 135 2.43 25.62 1.27
CA ASN A 135 1.68 25.68 0.02
C ASN A 135 0.84 24.40 -0.17
N GLU A 136 -0.01 24.34 -1.18
CA GLU A 136 -0.91 23.20 -1.40
C GLU A 136 -0.20 21.84 -1.58
N ASN A 137 1.01 21.85 -2.14
CA ASN A 137 1.78 20.61 -2.34
C ASN A 137 2.30 20.03 -1.02
N ASP A 138 2.44 20.85 0.02
CA ASP A 138 2.90 20.40 1.34
C ASP A 138 1.86 19.55 2.08
N PHE A 139 0.60 19.60 1.64
CA PHE A 139 -0.50 18.78 2.17
C PHE A 139 -0.67 17.45 1.44
N VAL A 140 0.25 17.13 0.53
CA VAL A 140 0.28 15.84 -0.16
C VAL A 140 1.30 14.95 0.52
N LYS A 141 0.83 13.82 1.06
CA LYS A 141 1.72 12.84 1.70
C LYS A 141 2.68 12.25 0.68
N VAL A 142 3.97 12.54 0.83
CA VAL A 142 5.03 11.99 0.00
C VAL A 142 5.63 10.76 0.67
N ILE A 143 5.78 9.68 -0.08
CA ILE A 143 6.49 8.49 0.40
C ILE A 143 7.83 8.42 -0.34
N ASN A 144 8.91 8.57 0.40
CA ASN A 144 10.24 8.42 -0.14
C ASN A 144 10.56 6.93 -0.32
N ILE A 145 10.89 6.55 -1.54
CA ILE A 145 11.20 5.17 -1.91
C ILE A 145 12.72 5.04 -2.02
N ASP A 146 13.32 4.27 -1.12
CA ASP A 146 14.78 4.06 -1.11
C ASP A 146 15.23 3.21 -2.29
N LYS A 147 14.44 2.18 -2.66
CA LYS A 147 14.79 1.31 -3.78
C LYS A 147 13.57 0.66 -4.42
N GLN A 148 13.57 0.63 -5.75
CA GLN A 148 12.70 -0.26 -6.50
C GLN A 148 13.36 -1.62 -6.63
N ILE A 149 12.67 -2.68 -6.19
CA ILE A 149 13.16 -4.06 -6.26
C ILE A 149 12.10 -4.97 -6.87
N PRO A 150 12.51 -6.00 -7.63
CA PRO A 150 11.57 -7.00 -8.12
C PRO A 150 11.21 -7.98 -6.99
N ILE A 151 10.06 -8.64 -7.12
CA ILE A 151 9.54 -9.55 -6.09
C ILE A 151 10.52 -10.68 -5.71
N GLN A 152 11.34 -11.15 -6.67
CA GLN A 152 12.35 -12.20 -6.44
C GLN A 152 13.40 -11.81 -5.39
N LYS A 153 13.60 -10.50 -5.17
CA LYS A 153 14.51 -9.99 -4.16
C LYS A 153 13.89 -9.88 -2.76
N VAL A 154 12.56 -10.04 -2.65
CA VAL A 154 11.85 -10.01 -1.37
C VAL A 154 12.04 -11.36 -0.68
N SER A 155 13.20 -11.56 -0.08
CA SER A 155 13.60 -12.82 0.57
C SER A 155 14.17 -12.58 1.97
N TYR A 156 14.30 -13.67 2.73
CA TYR A 156 14.91 -13.63 4.04
C TYR A 156 16.40 -13.24 3.99
N GLU A 157 17.11 -13.68 2.97
CA GLU A 157 18.52 -13.34 2.74
C GLU A 157 18.69 -11.84 2.50
N PHE A 158 17.81 -11.25 1.69
CA PHE A 158 17.80 -9.80 1.49
C PHE A 158 17.50 -9.06 2.80
N PHE A 159 16.54 -9.56 3.57
CA PHE A 159 16.23 -8.98 4.89
C PHE A 159 17.45 -9.02 5.82
N LYS A 160 18.20 -10.12 5.88
CA LYS A 160 19.43 -10.20 6.69
C LYS A 160 20.45 -9.12 6.34
N VAL A 161 20.60 -8.80 5.06
CA VAL A 161 21.49 -7.72 4.63
C VAL A 161 20.98 -6.37 5.14
N MET A 162 19.66 -6.15 5.11
CA MET A 162 19.06 -4.93 5.66
C MET A 162 19.23 -4.78 7.16
N GLU A 163 19.26 -5.88 7.92
CA GLU A 163 19.50 -5.85 9.37
C GLU A 163 20.86 -5.23 9.73
N LEU A 164 21.83 -5.22 8.80
CA LEU A 164 23.13 -4.56 9.00
C LEU A 164 23.00 -3.02 9.03
N LEU A 165 21.88 -2.47 8.56
CA LEU A 165 21.61 -1.02 8.59
C LEU A 165 21.04 -0.56 9.94
N LYS A 166 20.71 -1.46 10.84
CA LYS A 166 20.17 -1.13 12.18
C LYS A 166 21.22 -0.44 13.07
N PRO A 167 20.77 0.35 14.08
CA PRO A 167 19.38 0.55 14.53
C PRO A 167 18.61 1.55 13.66
N PHE A 168 17.36 1.22 13.36
CA PHE A 168 16.44 2.16 12.69
C PHE A 168 15.80 3.12 13.69
N GLY A 169 15.57 4.36 13.26
CA GLY A 169 14.97 5.40 14.08
C GLY A 169 15.03 6.77 13.41
N PHE A 170 15.01 7.81 14.23
CA PHE A 170 15.13 9.18 13.73
C PHE A 170 16.50 9.38 13.07
N GLY A 171 16.51 9.88 11.82
CA GLY A 171 17.73 10.04 11.02
C GLY A 171 18.22 8.78 10.30
N ASN A 172 17.69 7.58 10.63
CA ASN A 172 17.94 6.33 9.93
C ASN A 172 16.65 5.50 9.85
N PRO A 173 15.68 5.88 9.01
CA PRO A 173 14.40 5.19 8.93
C PRO A 173 14.54 3.78 8.34
N ASN A 174 13.58 2.90 8.66
CA ASN A 174 13.53 1.58 8.04
C ASN A 174 13.28 1.75 6.53
N PRO A 175 14.12 1.16 5.66
CA PRO A 175 14.02 1.33 4.22
C PRO A 175 12.66 0.97 3.66
N THR A 176 12.21 1.82 2.73
CA THR A 176 10.94 1.68 2.01
C THR A 176 11.21 1.22 0.58
N PHE A 177 10.57 0.14 0.18
CA PHE A 177 10.74 -0.47 -1.13
C PHE A 177 9.51 -0.29 -2.00
N GLN A 178 9.74 -0.31 -3.31
CA GLN A 178 8.68 -0.38 -4.31
C GLN A 178 8.84 -1.62 -5.18
N THR A 179 7.74 -2.31 -5.45
CA THR A 179 7.66 -3.27 -6.55
C THR A 179 6.53 -2.84 -7.49
N LYS A 180 6.86 -2.66 -8.76
CA LYS A 180 5.91 -2.23 -9.78
C LYS A 180 5.25 -3.42 -10.47
N ASN A 181 4.05 -3.18 -11.01
CA ASN A 181 3.34 -4.13 -11.86
C ASN A 181 3.16 -5.51 -11.19
N VAL A 182 2.70 -5.52 -9.96
CA VAL A 182 2.29 -6.75 -9.27
C VAL A 182 0.79 -6.97 -9.42
N MET A 183 0.39 -8.21 -9.45
CA MET A 183 -1.00 -8.63 -9.34
C MET A 183 -1.27 -9.09 -7.93
N LEU A 184 -2.49 -8.87 -7.47
CA LEU A 184 -2.95 -9.30 -6.17
C LEU A 184 -3.74 -10.60 -6.31
N GLU A 185 -3.56 -11.51 -5.36
CA GLU A 185 -4.31 -12.76 -5.25
C GLU A 185 -4.72 -12.98 -3.79
N ASN A 186 -5.78 -13.76 -3.56
CA ASN A 186 -6.20 -14.16 -2.22
C ASN A 186 -6.49 -12.96 -1.28
N ILE A 187 -7.11 -11.91 -1.79
CA ILE A 187 -7.42 -10.70 -1.02
C ILE A 187 -8.42 -11.04 0.09
N LYS A 188 -8.04 -10.77 1.35
CA LYS A 188 -8.85 -11.04 2.54
C LYS A 188 -8.88 -9.84 3.46
N PHE A 189 -10.02 -9.60 4.08
CA PHE A 189 -10.12 -8.71 5.22
C PHE A 189 -9.71 -9.45 6.49
N ILE A 190 -8.91 -8.82 7.32
CA ILE A 190 -8.49 -9.35 8.61
C ILE A 190 -8.80 -8.37 9.74
N GLY A 191 -8.94 -8.91 10.96
CA GLY A 191 -9.32 -8.15 12.15
C GLY A 191 -10.84 -7.98 12.32
N GLU A 192 -11.25 -7.73 13.54
CA GLU A 192 -12.69 -7.59 13.91
C GLU A 192 -13.34 -6.41 13.20
N SER A 193 -12.63 -5.30 13.02
CA SER A 193 -13.11 -4.10 12.33
C SER A 193 -13.04 -4.17 10.80
N LYS A 194 -12.50 -5.26 10.22
CA LYS A 194 -12.25 -5.42 8.78
C LYS A 194 -11.43 -4.27 8.13
N ASN A 195 -10.68 -3.54 8.95
CA ASN A 195 -9.89 -2.37 8.50
C ASN A 195 -8.52 -2.74 7.94
N TYR A 196 -8.15 -4.02 8.01
CA TYR A 196 -6.87 -4.52 7.52
C TYR A 196 -7.10 -5.44 6.34
N LYS A 197 -6.21 -5.38 5.35
CA LYS A 197 -6.21 -6.29 4.22
C LYS A 197 -4.96 -7.15 4.22
N MET A 198 -5.14 -8.40 3.85
CA MET A 198 -4.06 -9.34 3.59
C MET A 198 -4.25 -9.90 2.19
N PHE A 199 -3.18 -10.01 1.45
CA PHE A 199 -3.19 -10.53 0.09
C PHE A 199 -1.84 -11.11 -0.27
N ASP A 200 -1.85 -11.94 -1.28
CA ASP A 200 -0.63 -12.38 -1.97
C ASP A 200 -0.38 -11.44 -3.15
N PHE A 201 0.86 -11.19 -3.49
CA PHE A 201 1.18 -10.46 -4.71
C PHE A 201 2.18 -11.20 -5.57
N LYS A 202 1.96 -11.13 -6.86
CA LYS A 202 2.63 -11.93 -7.87
C LYS A 202 3.26 -11.06 -8.95
N GLN A 203 4.45 -11.43 -9.38
CA GLN A 203 5.16 -10.79 -10.48
C GLN A 203 6.01 -11.83 -11.22
N LYS A 204 5.83 -11.96 -12.54
CA LYS A 204 6.66 -12.82 -13.40
C LYS A 204 6.83 -14.26 -12.86
N GLY A 205 5.76 -14.88 -12.39
CA GLY A 205 5.77 -16.26 -11.86
C GLY A 205 6.24 -16.42 -10.42
N PHE A 206 6.73 -15.36 -9.77
CA PHE A 206 7.06 -15.35 -8.35
C PHE A 206 5.89 -14.81 -7.53
N THR A 207 5.66 -15.39 -6.37
CA THR A 207 4.59 -14.98 -5.46
C THR A 207 5.18 -14.70 -4.08
N ASN A 208 4.85 -13.53 -3.52
CA ASN A 208 5.03 -13.26 -2.10
C ASN A 208 3.68 -13.37 -1.39
N LYS A 209 3.64 -14.14 -0.31
CA LYS A 209 2.41 -14.49 0.39
C LYS A 209 2.20 -13.64 1.63
N ASN A 210 0.91 -13.41 1.94
CA ASN A 210 0.48 -12.79 3.19
C ASN A 210 1.05 -11.38 3.44
N ALA A 211 1.13 -10.55 2.41
CA ALA A 211 1.37 -9.12 2.60
C ALA A 211 0.22 -8.51 3.39
N VAL A 212 0.53 -7.61 4.31
CA VAL A 212 -0.46 -6.97 5.19
C VAL A 212 -0.49 -5.48 4.93
N TRP A 213 -1.69 -4.93 4.81
CA TRP A 213 -1.92 -3.50 4.70
C TRP A 213 -2.79 -3.02 5.86
N PHE A 214 -2.16 -2.38 6.84
CA PHE A 214 -2.83 -1.74 7.95
C PHE A 214 -3.35 -0.36 7.52
N GLY A 215 -4.57 -0.02 7.90
CA GLY A 215 -5.16 1.28 7.55
C GLY A 215 -5.52 1.41 6.05
N ALA A 216 -5.69 0.30 5.35
CA ALA A 216 -6.16 0.29 3.96
C ALA A 216 -7.51 1.00 3.77
N GLY A 217 -8.24 1.22 4.87
CA GLY A 217 -9.44 2.03 4.99
C GLY A 217 -10.43 1.86 3.85
N GLU A 218 -11.20 2.90 3.60
CA GLU A 218 -12.12 2.97 2.47
C GLU A 218 -11.44 3.25 1.14
N TYR A 219 -10.15 3.65 1.15
CA TYR A 219 -9.40 4.05 -0.05
C TYR A 219 -9.36 2.99 -1.15
N PHE A 220 -9.48 1.71 -0.76
CA PHE A 220 -9.54 0.61 -1.71
C PHE A 220 -10.67 -0.35 -1.36
N LYS A 221 -11.91 0.14 -1.40
CA LYS A 221 -13.11 -0.71 -1.33
C LYS A 221 -13.07 -1.80 -2.41
N GLU A 222 -12.37 -1.55 -3.52
CA GLU A 222 -12.34 -2.40 -4.70
C GLU A 222 -10.90 -2.68 -5.17
N LEU A 223 -10.15 -3.49 -4.41
CA LEU A 223 -8.99 -4.12 -4.99
C LEU A 223 -9.47 -5.18 -5.99
N ASN A 224 -8.95 -5.12 -7.21
CA ASN A 224 -9.30 -6.04 -8.27
C ASN A 224 -8.09 -6.93 -8.62
N GLU A 225 -8.25 -8.25 -8.45
CA GLU A 225 -7.21 -9.23 -8.76
C GLU A 225 -6.79 -9.25 -10.24
N ASN A 226 -7.60 -8.66 -11.13
CA ASN A 226 -7.31 -8.57 -12.56
C ASN A 226 -6.54 -7.30 -12.96
N LEU A 227 -6.14 -6.47 -12.00
CA LEU A 227 -5.39 -5.25 -12.24
C LEU A 227 -3.96 -5.35 -11.70
N PHE A 228 -3.09 -4.56 -12.31
CA PHE A 228 -1.73 -4.41 -11.83
C PHE A 228 -1.63 -3.23 -10.88
N TYR A 229 -0.76 -3.38 -9.87
CA TYR A 229 -0.50 -2.37 -8.85
C TYR A 229 0.99 -2.13 -8.69
N ASP A 230 1.33 -0.88 -8.43
CA ASP A 230 2.63 -0.50 -7.88
C ASP A 230 2.47 -0.45 -6.37
N ILE A 231 3.19 -1.27 -5.65
CA ILE A 231 3.12 -1.37 -4.19
C ILE A 231 4.36 -0.76 -3.54
N VAL A 232 4.15 -0.06 -2.45
CA VAL A 232 5.21 0.49 -1.59
C VAL A 232 5.11 -0.15 -0.23
N TYR A 233 6.23 -0.62 0.31
CA TYR A 233 6.23 -1.46 1.49
C TYR A 233 7.54 -1.43 2.27
N LYS A 234 7.45 -1.89 3.53
CA LYS A 234 8.59 -2.22 4.38
C LYS A 234 8.65 -3.72 4.65
N LEU A 235 9.86 -4.21 4.90
CA LEU A 235 10.07 -5.60 5.26
C LEU A 235 10.25 -5.74 6.77
N LYS A 236 9.61 -6.78 7.34
CA LYS A 236 9.86 -7.23 8.70
C LYS A 236 10.05 -8.74 8.70
N VAL A 237 10.74 -9.25 9.69
CA VAL A 237 10.78 -10.68 9.97
C VAL A 237 9.91 -10.97 11.17
N GLU A 238 9.05 -11.95 11.00
CA GLU A 238 8.27 -12.54 12.08
C GLU A 238 8.80 -13.94 12.36
N THR A 239 8.88 -14.30 13.63
CA THR A 239 9.26 -15.65 14.06
C THR A 239 8.00 -16.40 14.45
N TYR A 240 7.77 -17.54 13.83
CA TYR A 240 6.68 -18.44 14.18
C TYR A 240 7.18 -19.89 14.18
N GLN A 241 7.00 -20.61 15.27
CA GLN A 241 7.48 -21.99 15.45
C GLN A 241 8.97 -22.15 15.08
N ASP A 242 9.81 -21.28 15.61
CA ASP A 242 11.26 -21.23 15.38
C ASP A 242 11.71 -21.07 13.92
N LYS A 243 10.77 -20.69 13.05
CA LYS A 243 11.05 -20.35 11.64
C LYS A 243 10.91 -18.86 11.41
N PHE A 244 11.79 -18.32 10.58
CA PHE A 244 11.77 -16.91 10.20
C PHE A 244 11.00 -16.72 8.90
N TYR A 245 10.07 -15.78 8.91
CA TYR A 245 9.25 -15.42 7.75
C TYR A 245 9.44 -13.93 7.45
N THR A 246 9.82 -13.63 6.22
CA THR A 246 9.81 -12.24 5.74
C THR A 246 8.37 -11.85 5.47
N LYS A 247 7.91 -10.82 6.16
CA LYS A 247 6.57 -10.26 5.98
C LYS A 247 6.64 -8.89 5.35
N VAL A 248 5.77 -8.67 4.41
CA VAL A 248 5.64 -7.41 3.68
C VAL A 248 4.53 -6.59 4.32
N TYR A 249 4.88 -5.39 4.77
CA TYR A 249 3.94 -4.42 5.32
C TYR A 249 3.75 -3.31 4.29
N ILE A 250 2.56 -3.26 3.71
CA ILE A 250 2.23 -2.27 2.69
C ILE A 250 2.05 -0.90 3.38
N ASP A 251 2.76 0.10 2.88
CA ASP A 251 2.60 1.50 3.27
C ASP A 251 1.57 2.18 2.36
N ASP A 252 1.63 1.89 1.04
CA ASP A 252 0.69 2.42 0.04
C ASP A 252 0.73 1.60 -1.25
N MET A 253 -0.30 1.77 -2.10
CA MET A 253 -0.31 1.23 -3.46
C MET A 253 -1.14 2.10 -4.39
N LYS A 254 -0.86 1.99 -5.67
CA LYS A 254 -1.66 2.59 -6.72
C LYS A 254 -1.83 1.63 -7.89
N LYS A 255 -2.89 1.81 -8.68
CA LYS A 255 -3.02 1.11 -9.97
C LYS A 255 -1.82 1.48 -10.83
N SER A 256 -1.14 0.46 -11.36
CA SER A 256 -0.02 0.69 -12.26
C SER A 256 -0.55 1.38 -13.51
N LYS A 257 0.08 2.49 -13.86
CA LYS A 257 -0.04 3.00 -15.23
C LYS A 257 0.79 2.04 -16.07
N LEU A 258 0.13 1.06 -16.70
CA LEU A 258 0.76 0.16 -17.65
C LEU A 258 1.27 1.00 -18.83
N LYS A 259 2.35 1.74 -18.62
CA LYS A 259 3.22 2.19 -19.68
C LYS A 259 4.32 1.16 -19.82
N ASP A 260 4.22 0.53 -20.95
CA ASP A 260 5.31 0.03 -21.79
C ASP A 260 6.16 -1.14 -21.27
N ASP A 261 6.63 -1.21 -20.01
CA ASP A 261 7.62 -2.25 -19.68
C ASP A 261 7.01 -3.66 -19.56
N THR A 262 5.81 -3.80 -19.05
CA THR A 262 5.16 -5.14 -18.98
C THR A 262 4.47 -5.47 -20.28
N LEU A 263 3.80 -4.51 -20.89
CA LEU A 263 3.36 -4.59 -22.27
C LEU A 263 4.58 -4.71 -23.20
N SER A 264 5.63 -3.93 -23.03
CA SER A 264 6.88 -4.05 -23.79
C SER A 264 7.61 -5.36 -23.52
N TYR A 265 7.60 -5.89 -22.30
CA TYR A 265 8.10 -7.23 -22.03
C TYR A 265 7.25 -8.29 -22.74
N TYR A 266 5.93 -8.19 -22.64
CA TYR A 266 5.04 -9.08 -23.37
C TYR A 266 5.05 -8.77 -24.88
N HIS A 267 5.12 -7.51 -25.28
CA HIS A 267 5.38 -7.13 -26.67
C HIS A 267 6.80 -7.53 -27.13
N SER A 268 7.83 -7.47 -26.30
CA SER A 268 9.17 -7.94 -26.68
C SER A 268 9.26 -9.44 -26.80
N LEU A 269 8.47 -10.17 -26.02
CA LEU A 269 8.28 -11.61 -26.25
C LEU A 269 7.52 -11.90 -27.56
N PHE A 270 6.73 -10.94 -28.06
CA PHE A 270 5.97 -11.04 -29.30
C PHE A 270 6.36 -10.01 -30.37
N SER A 271 7.35 -9.15 -30.10
CA SER A 271 7.59 -7.91 -30.84
C SER A 271 8.37 -8.07 -32.13
N THR A 272 8.57 -9.26 -32.58
CA THR A 272 9.19 -9.37 -33.91
C THR A 272 8.28 -9.89 -35.00
N SER A 273 7.20 -10.51 -34.67
CA SER A 273 6.13 -10.81 -35.64
C SER A 273 4.95 -11.54 -34.95
N PHE A 274 3.76 -10.99 -35.02
CA PHE A 274 2.57 -11.81 -34.97
C PHE A 274 2.26 -12.30 -36.39
N PRO A 275 2.02 -13.57 -36.60
CA PRO A 275 1.90 -14.68 -35.62
C PRO A 275 3.22 -15.18 -35.06
N GLN A 276 3.23 -15.60 -33.79
CA GLN A 276 4.36 -16.30 -33.17
C GLN A 276 4.44 -17.75 -33.68
N LYS A 277 5.65 -18.17 -33.99
CA LYS A 277 5.91 -19.56 -34.36
C LYS A 277 6.25 -20.38 -33.13
N SER A 278 5.64 -21.52 -33.00
CA SER A 278 5.93 -22.53 -31.98
C SER A 278 5.98 -23.90 -32.58
N ILE A 279 6.56 -24.84 -31.85
CA ILE A 279 6.71 -26.24 -32.32
C ILE A 279 6.10 -27.15 -31.28
N PHE A 280 5.38 -28.18 -31.72
CA PHE A 280 5.05 -29.28 -30.83
C PHE A 280 5.33 -30.64 -31.52
N TYR A 281 5.55 -31.64 -30.70
CA TYR A 281 5.86 -32.98 -31.12
C TYR A 281 4.67 -33.90 -30.90
N THR A 282 4.39 -34.78 -31.87
CA THR A 282 3.29 -35.73 -31.75
C THR A 282 3.59 -37.01 -32.54
N ASN A 283 3.16 -38.14 -32.00
CA ASN A 283 3.19 -39.42 -32.68
C ASN A 283 1.92 -39.70 -33.50
N LEU A 284 1.01 -38.74 -33.50
CA LEU A 284 -0.28 -38.85 -34.15
C LEU A 284 -0.22 -38.28 -35.57
N ASP A 285 -0.95 -38.90 -36.50
CA ASP A 285 -1.11 -38.35 -37.83
C ASP A 285 -1.98 -37.10 -37.77
N ILE A 286 -1.39 -35.99 -38.15
CA ILE A 286 -2.03 -34.67 -38.19
C ILE A 286 -2.26 -34.30 -39.64
N LYS A 287 -3.42 -33.74 -39.89
CA LYS A 287 -3.83 -33.21 -41.19
C LYS A 287 -3.77 -31.70 -41.19
N ASP A 288 -3.12 -31.10 -42.16
CA ASP A 288 -2.96 -29.65 -42.31
C ASP A 288 -4.25 -28.94 -42.74
N ASP A 289 -5.17 -29.66 -43.38
CA ASP A 289 -6.47 -29.20 -43.80
C ASP A 289 -7.53 -29.10 -42.66
N ILE A 290 -7.24 -29.70 -41.49
CA ILE A 290 -8.14 -29.68 -40.35
C ILE A 290 -7.61 -28.70 -39.30
N PRO A 291 -8.39 -27.67 -38.93
CA PRO A 291 -7.94 -26.66 -37.97
C PRO A 291 -7.69 -27.24 -36.56
N LEU A 292 -6.66 -26.76 -35.92
CA LEU A 292 -6.43 -27.03 -34.51
C LEU A 292 -7.38 -26.24 -33.65
N THR A 293 -7.92 -26.88 -32.63
CA THR A 293 -8.62 -26.25 -31.53
C THR A 293 -7.79 -26.38 -30.27
N SER A 294 -7.99 -25.45 -29.32
CA SER A 294 -7.21 -25.41 -28.10
C SER A 294 -8.08 -25.40 -26.87
N LYS A 295 -7.57 -25.98 -25.78
CA LYS A 295 -8.19 -25.98 -24.48
C LYS A 295 -7.13 -25.74 -23.40
N ILE A 296 -7.44 -24.89 -22.44
CA ILE A 296 -6.56 -24.68 -21.29
C ILE A 296 -6.80 -25.81 -20.27
N GLU A 297 -5.78 -26.61 -20.02
CA GLU A 297 -5.82 -27.71 -19.06
C GLU A 297 -4.51 -27.73 -18.28
N PHE A 298 -4.60 -27.78 -16.93
CA PHE A 298 -3.41 -27.87 -16.05
C PHE A 298 -2.33 -26.80 -16.34
N GLU A 299 -2.77 -25.54 -16.53
CA GLU A 299 -1.87 -24.41 -16.85
C GLU A 299 -1.07 -24.55 -18.16
N GLN A 300 -1.51 -25.41 -19.04
CA GLN A 300 -0.98 -25.56 -20.39
C GLN A 300 -2.10 -25.52 -21.45
N ILE A 301 -1.71 -25.24 -22.67
CA ILE A 301 -2.63 -25.26 -23.81
C ILE A 301 -2.52 -26.64 -24.50
N SER A 302 -3.58 -27.40 -24.34
CA SER A 302 -3.77 -28.66 -25.04
C SER A 302 -4.35 -28.41 -26.42
N LEU A 303 -3.83 -29.11 -27.44
CA LEU A 303 -4.20 -29.00 -28.84
C LEU A 303 -5.00 -30.21 -29.28
N PHE A 304 -6.04 -29.94 -30.04
CA PHE A 304 -6.93 -30.98 -30.54
C PHE A 304 -7.18 -30.78 -32.03
N GLN A 305 -7.29 -31.89 -32.76
CA GLN A 305 -7.80 -31.93 -34.11
C GLN A 305 -9.15 -32.66 -34.09
N GLY A 306 -10.23 -31.91 -34.25
CA GLY A 306 -11.55 -32.40 -33.93
C GLY A 306 -11.69 -32.72 -32.43
N ARG A 307 -11.98 -33.98 -32.10
CA ARG A 307 -12.05 -34.46 -30.70
C ARG A 307 -10.77 -35.13 -30.22
N LYS A 308 -9.77 -35.31 -31.11
CA LYS A 308 -8.55 -36.05 -30.81
C LYS A 308 -7.51 -35.08 -30.26
N PHE A 309 -6.99 -35.38 -29.07
CA PHE A 309 -5.83 -34.70 -28.51
C PHE A 309 -4.60 -35.00 -29.38
N VAL A 310 -3.88 -33.97 -29.79
CA VAL A 310 -2.72 -34.13 -30.69
C VAL A 310 -1.41 -33.62 -30.08
N GLY A 311 -1.45 -32.83 -29.03
CA GLY A 311 -0.24 -32.35 -28.36
C GLY A 311 -0.51 -31.19 -27.43
N ARG A 312 0.56 -30.61 -26.94
CA ARG A 312 0.52 -29.39 -26.09
C ARG A 312 1.52 -28.37 -26.61
N LEU A 313 1.16 -27.10 -26.45
CA LEU A 313 2.13 -26.03 -26.64
C LEU A 313 3.23 -26.09 -25.59
N ASP A 314 4.40 -25.60 -25.94
CA ASP A 314 5.47 -25.37 -24.97
C ASP A 314 4.95 -24.63 -23.72
N TYR A 315 5.50 -24.98 -22.56
CA TYR A 315 5.03 -24.44 -21.29
C TYR A 315 5.12 -22.93 -21.24
N ASN A 316 6.21 -22.33 -21.73
CA ASN A 316 6.40 -20.88 -21.70
C ASN A 316 5.41 -20.18 -22.63
N VAL A 317 5.18 -20.73 -23.82
CA VAL A 317 4.20 -20.22 -24.79
C VAL A 317 2.78 -20.39 -24.23
N SER A 318 2.46 -21.53 -23.66
CA SER A 318 1.18 -21.79 -23.00
C SER A 318 0.90 -20.77 -21.89
N ASN A 319 1.85 -20.61 -20.97
CA ASN A 319 1.73 -19.70 -19.85
C ASN A 319 1.53 -18.25 -20.33
N LEU A 320 2.28 -17.84 -21.34
CA LEU A 320 2.18 -16.53 -21.92
C LEU A 320 0.78 -16.26 -22.52
N ILE A 321 0.27 -17.18 -23.33
CA ILE A 321 -1.07 -17.05 -23.94
C ILE A 321 -2.16 -17.05 -22.87
N ILE A 322 -2.04 -17.92 -21.86
CA ILE A 322 -2.98 -17.96 -20.71
C ILE A 322 -2.98 -16.62 -19.97
N GLN A 323 -1.81 -16.05 -19.72
CA GLN A 323 -1.67 -14.74 -19.08
C GLN A 323 -2.33 -13.62 -19.93
N LEU A 324 -2.05 -13.59 -21.23
CA LEU A 324 -2.64 -12.62 -22.14
C LEU A 324 -4.18 -12.72 -22.20
N LYS A 325 -4.69 -13.96 -22.24
CA LYS A 325 -6.14 -14.19 -22.20
C LYS A 325 -6.74 -13.75 -20.88
N LYS A 326 -6.13 -14.11 -19.77
CA LYS A 326 -6.62 -13.81 -18.42
C LYS A 326 -6.62 -12.31 -18.12
N TYR A 327 -5.56 -11.60 -18.53
CA TYR A 327 -5.36 -10.20 -18.09
C TYR A 327 -5.76 -9.16 -19.12
N TYR A 328 -5.74 -9.51 -20.40
CA TYR A 328 -6.05 -8.59 -21.50
C TYR A 328 -7.27 -9.00 -22.30
N ASN A 329 -7.91 -10.12 -21.93
CA ASN A 329 -9.02 -10.71 -22.65
C ASN A 329 -8.74 -10.91 -24.15
N TRP A 330 -7.47 -11.22 -24.48
CA TRP A 330 -7.07 -11.48 -25.85
C TRP A 330 -7.54 -12.87 -26.28
N ASN A 331 -8.03 -12.94 -27.49
CA ASN A 331 -8.34 -14.19 -28.18
C ASN A 331 -7.15 -14.55 -29.07
N PHE A 332 -6.89 -15.83 -29.17
CA PHE A 332 -5.86 -16.37 -30.04
C PHE A 332 -6.43 -17.50 -30.89
N SER A 333 -5.82 -17.70 -32.07
CA SER A 333 -6.07 -18.83 -32.94
C SER A 333 -4.74 -19.51 -33.27
N ILE A 334 -4.78 -20.79 -33.53
CA ILE A 334 -3.61 -21.60 -33.85
C ILE A 334 -3.76 -22.14 -35.26
N LYS A 335 -2.73 -21.92 -36.06
CA LYS A 335 -2.68 -22.37 -37.44
C LYS A 335 -1.45 -23.26 -37.62
N ILE A 336 -1.62 -24.40 -38.28
CA ILE A 336 -0.50 -25.24 -38.71
C ILE A 336 0.19 -24.52 -39.87
N GLU A 337 1.51 -24.32 -39.74
CA GLU A 337 2.33 -23.80 -40.85
C GLU A 337 3.00 -24.92 -41.64
N ASN A 338 3.50 -25.94 -40.92
CA ASN A 338 4.20 -27.05 -41.58
C ASN A 338 4.14 -28.33 -40.72
N ILE A 339 4.22 -29.49 -41.34
CA ILE A 339 4.29 -30.78 -40.68
C ILE A 339 5.49 -31.54 -41.24
N ASN A 340 6.53 -31.69 -40.43
CA ASN A 340 7.71 -32.46 -40.75
C ASN A 340 7.58 -33.87 -40.19
N LYS A 341 7.42 -34.85 -41.02
CA LYS A 341 7.32 -36.28 -40.64
C LYS A 341 8.72 -36.87 -40.45
N THR A 342 8.99 -37.39 -39.27
CA THR A 342 10.20 -38.16 -38.97
C THR A 342 9.83 -39.63 -38.77
N THR A 343 10.83 -40.48 -38.61
CA THR A 343 10.62 -41.91 -38.39
C THR A 343 9.87 -42.26 -37.10
N ASN A 344 9.95 -41.40 -36.08
CA ASN A 344 9.41 -41.70 -34.76
C ASN A 344 8.32 -40.72 -34.30
N HIS A 345 8.21 -39.52 -34.90
CA HIS A 345 7.24 -38.51 -34.52
C HIS A 345 7.08 -37.45 -35.62
N ASN A 346 6.02 -36.68 -35.53
CA ASN A 346 5.82 -35.51 -36.36
C ASN A 346 6.24 -34.25 -35.60
N ILE A 347 6.95 -33.37 -36.27
CA ILE A 347 7.26 -32.00 -35.77
C ILE A 347 6.28 -31.09 -36.47
N VAL A 348 5.46 -30.39 -35.69
CA VAL A 348 4.43 -29.47 -36.19
C VAL A 348 4.77 -28.06 -35.87
N ASP A 349 5.02 -27.28 -36.90
CA ASP A 349 5.21 -25.82 -36.81
C ASP A 349 3.85 -25.15 -36.83
N ILE A 350 3.61 -24.26 -35.87
CA ILE A 350 2.31 -23.55 -35.69
C ILE A 350 2.52 -22.06 -35.42
#